data_6bdfa97e47a3ad8b4ba8cbcb9e0202b9
#
_entry.id   6bdfa97e47a3ad8b4ba8cbcb9e0202b9
#
_cell.length_a   1.000
_cell.length_b   1.000
_cell.length_c   1.000
_cell.angle_alpha   90.00
_cell.angle_beta   90.00
_cell.angle_gamma   90.00
#
_symmetry.space_group_name_H-M   'P 1'
#
loop_
_entity.id
_entity.type
_entity.pdbx_description
1 polymer ?
#
loop_
_entity_poly.entity_id
_entity_poly.type
_entity_poly.pdbx_seq_one_letter_code
_entity_poly.pdbx_strand_id
1 'polypeptide(L)'
;QVEVISSIDLNKKDIPNDLRWGVYIVIKAKNEYVKNCFKDYGMVTDSTGNYSAIWRPYHYIGLELAQSIYSIALDNRATGYTKNYNAEVGSVAKKNLKVGEKLDGEGGFCARGKLITSHKSKNEMILPLGLTDNAILKKDIKKDEVIKIEDVELKLPKEVLDARDYQYNLI
;
A
#
# COMPACT_ATOMS: atom_id res chain seq x y z
N GLN A 1 -0.87 5.80 7.90
CA GLN A 1 0.18 5.13 7.11
C GLN A 1 -0.27 3.72 6.81
N VAL A 2 -0.09 3.29 5.58
CA VAL A 2 -0.28 1.90 5.15
C VAL A 2 1.09 1.25 5.01
N GLU A 3 1.23 0.02 5.49
CA GLU A 3 2.48 -0.72 5.44
C GLU A 3 2.21 -2.17 4.98
N VAL A 4 3.10 -2.70 4.17
CA VAL A 4 3.06 -4.09 3.72
C VAL A 4 4.27 -4.80 4.30
N ILE A 5 4.02 -5.89 5.02
CA ILE A 5 5.06 -6.70 5.66
C ILE A 5 5.31 -7.94 4.81
N SER A 6 6.58 -8.17 4.48
CA SER A 6 7.01 -9.38 3.79
C SER A 6 7.22 -10.53 4.78
N SER A 7 6.92 -11.74 4.33
CA SER A 7 7.26 -12.98 5.06
C SER A 7 8.66 -13.50 4.72
N ILE A 8 9.29 -12.94 3.71
CA ILE A 8 10.59 -13.35 3.18
C ILE A 8 11.49 -12.13 3.08
N ASP A 9 12.73 -12.23 3.53
CA ASP A 9 13.74 -11.20 3.40
C ASP A 9 14.31 -11.12 1.95
N LEU A 10 15.19 -10.15 1.70
CA LEU A 10 15.83 -9.96 0.38
C LEU A 10 16.71 -11.14 -0.04
N ASN A 11 17.13 -12.00 0.89
CA ASN A 11 17.93 -13.21 0.66
C ASN A 11 17.07 -14.47 0.51
N LYS A 12 15.74 -14.32 0.41
CA LYS A 12 14.75 -15.40 0.31
C LYS A 12 14.69 -16.29 1.57
N LYS A 13 15.08 -15.76 2.72
CA LYS A 13 14.92 -16.43 4.01
C LYS A 13 13.62 -15.99 4.66
N ASP A 14 12.94 -16.93 5.31
CA ASP A 14 11.75 -16.64 6.10
C ASP A 14 12.08 -15.66 7.23
N ILE A 15 11.22 -14.67 7.40
CA ILE A 15 11.27 -13.74 8.53
C ILE A 15 10.56 -14.40 9.70
N PRO A 16 11.26 -14.68 10.83
CA PRO A 16 10.63 -15.28 11.99
C PRO A 16 9.58 -14.33 12.58
N ASN A 17 8.46 -14.89 13.02
CA ASN A 17 7.34 -14.13 13.60
C ASN A 17 6.75 -13.06 12.66
N ASP A 18 6.78 -13.32 11.36
CA ASP A 18 6.10 -12.44 10.40
C ASP A 18 4.57 -12.40 10.69
N LEU A 19 3.93 -11.32 10.23
CA LEU A 19 2.50 -11.09 10.40
C LEU A 19 1.68 -11.50 9.16
N ARG A 20 2.20 -12.45 8.36
CA ARG A 20 1.43 -12.98 7.22
C ARG A 20 0.10 -13.56 7.70
N TRP A 21 -0.88 -13.59 6.84
CA TRP A 21 -2.23 -14.09 7.09
C TRP A 21 -3.06 -13.23 8.04
N GLY A 22 -2.72 -11.96 8.18
CA GLY A 22 -3.49 -11.09 9.05
C GLY A 22 -3.47 -9.62 8.66
N VAL A 23 -4.13 -8.84 9.49
CA VAL A 23 -4.10 -7.38 9.44
C VAL A 23 -3.75 -6.85 10.81
N TYR A 24 -3.07 -5.73 10.87
CA TYR A 24 -2.79 -5.03 12.13
C TYR A 24 -3.10 -3.55 12.02
N ILE A 25 -3.40 -2.97 13.15
CA ILE A 25 -3.63 -1.52 13.29
C ILE A 25 -2.68 -1.00 14.35
N VAL A 26 -1.94 0.06 14.02
CA VAL A 26 -1.13 0.80 15.00
C VAL A 26 -1.92 2.02 15.45
N ILE A 27 -2.04 2.18 16.76
CA ILE A 27 -2.80 3.25 17.40
C ILE A 27 -1.82 4.14 18.17
N LYS A 28 -1.86 5.44 17.92
CA LYS A 28 -1.13 6.43 18.69
C LYS A 28 -1.99 6.98 19.80
N ALA A 29 -1.49 7.01 21.03
CA ALA A 29 -2.16 7.67 22.15
C ALA A 29 -2.30 9.18 21.87
N LYS A 30 -3.54 9.69 22.03
CA LYS A 30 -3.85 11.10 21.83
C LYS A 30 -3.38 11.98 23.00
N ASN A 31 -3.31 11.41 24.19
CA ASN A 31 -2.96 12.08 25.44
C ASN A 31 -2.50 11.05 26.48
N GLU A 32 -2.04 11.51 27.64
CA GLU A 32 -1.54 10.66 28.72
C GLU A 32 -2.62 9.71 29.28
N TYR A 33 -3.88 10.11 29.30
CA TYR A 33 -4.95 9.22 29.74
C TYR A 33 -5.05 7.98 28.86
N VAL A 34 -5.09 8.15 27.52
CA VAL A 34 -5.14 7.03 26.58
C VAL A 34 -3.89 6.17 26.67
N LYS A 35 -2.71 6.80 26.86
CA LYS A 35 -1.45 6.09 27.06
C LYS A 35 -1.49 5.20 28.31
N ASN A 36 -2.03 5.70 29.41
CA ASN A 36 -2.20 4.92 30.64
C ASN A 36 -3.20 3.77 30.41
N CYS A 37 -4.29 3.99 29.67
CA CYS A 37 -5.21 2.93 29.30
C CYS A 37 -4.52 1.77 28.57
N PHE A 38 -3.57 2.02 27.66
CA PHE A 38 -2.82 0.93 27.02
C PHE A 38 -2.16 0.03 28.04
N LYS A 39 -1.53 0.62 29.07
CA LYS A 39 -0.90 -0.11 30.17
C LYS A 39 -1.92 -0.84 31.05
N ASP A 40 -2.99 -0.16 31.45
CA ASP A 40 -3.99 -0.68 32.37
C ASP A 40 -4.76 -1.86 31.78
N TYR A 41 -4.97 -1.85 30.46
CA TYR A 41 -5.59 -2.95 29.72
C TYR A 41 -4.59 -4.00 29.21
N GLY A 42 -3.31 -3.90 29.60
CA GLY A 42 -2.28 -4.89 29.21
C GLY A 42 -1.97 -4.95 27.73
N MET A 43 -2.20 -3.85 27.00
CA MET A 43 -1.88 -3.79 25.57
C MET A 43 -0.37 -3.74 25.34
N VAL A 44 0.08 -4.40 24.29
CA VAL A 44 1.49 -4.32 23.86
C VAL A 44 1.76 -2.92 23.32
N THR A 45 2.82 -2.29 23.83
CA THR A 45 3.23 -0.94 23.43
C THR A 45 4.68 -0.90 22.99
N ASP A 46 5.05 0.16 22.27
CA ASP A 46 6.44 0.51 22.05
C ASP A 46 7.13 0.94 23.36
N SER A 47 8.44 1.14 23.32
CA SER A 47 9.24 1.53 24.51
C SER A 47 8.81 2.86 25.14
N THR A 48 8.14 3.72 24.40
CA THR A 48 7.64 5.02 24.88
C THR A 48 6.25 4.91 25.51
N GLY A 49 5.52 3.83 25.25
CA GLY A 49 4.11 3.64 25.63
C GLY A 49 3.13 4.50 24.81
N ASN A 50 3.61 5.21 23.79
CA ASN A 50 2.77 6.10 22.99
C ASN A 50 2.02 5.40 21.87
N TYR A 51 2.50 4.23 21.45
CA TYR A 51 1.91 3.45 20.38
C TYR A 51 1.56 2.06 20.88
N SER A 52 0.42 1.58 20.44
CA SER A 52 -0.02 0.20 20.63
C SER A 52 -0.45 -0.39 19.31
N ALA A 53 -0.49 -1.71 19.21
CA ALA A 53 -0.94 -2.42 18.02
C ALA A 53 -1.99 -3.47 18.39
N ILE A 54 -2.97 -3.61 17.52
CA ILE A 54 -3.94 -4.70 17.55
C ILE A 54 -3.73 -5.51 16.29
N TRP A 55 -3.50 -6.81 16.45
CA TRP A 55 -3.32 -7.74 15.36
C TRP A 55 -4.46 -8.75 15.32
N ARG A 56 -4.98 -8.95 14.11
CA ARG A 56 -5.97 -9.98 13.79
C ARG A 56 -5.29 -10.99 12.86
N PRO A 57 -5.08 -12.25 13.32
CA PRO A 57 -4.25 -13.23 12.61
C PRO A 57 -4.96 -13.87 11.40
N TYR A 58 -5.94 -13.21 10.83
CA TYR A 58 -6.66 -13.67 9.65
C TYR A 58 -7.29 -12.49 8.89
N HIS A 59 -7.50 -12.71 7.61
CA HIS A 59 -8.22 -11.78 6.73
C HIS A 59 -8.98 -12.59 5.68
N TYR A 60 -10.26 -12.81 5.92
CA TYR A 60 -11.13 -13.60 5.06
C TYR A 60 -12.05 -12.70 4.25
N ILE A 61 -11.58 -12.24 3.08
CA ILE A 61 -12.28 -11.26 2.25
C ILE A 61 -13.73 -11.69 1.99
N GLY A 62 -13.98 -12.94 1.60
CA GLY A 62 -15.31 -13.43 1.30
C GLY A 62 -16.28 -13.46 2.49
N LEU A 63 -15.76 -13.75 3.70
CA LEU A 63 -16.57 -13.77 4.92
C LEU A 63 -16.78 -12.35 5.49
N GLU A 64 -15.81 -11.47 5.32
CA GLU A 64 -15.82 -10.13 5.89
C GLU A 64 -16.63 -9.15 5.04
N LEU A 65 -16.81 -9.42 3.75
CA LEU A 65 -17.60 -8.59 2.85
C LEU A 65 -19.06 -8.42 3.32
N ALA A 66 -19.64 -9.45 3.94
CA ALA A 66 -20.98 -9.42 4.48
C ALA A 66 -21.19 -8.29 5.50
N GLN A 67 -20.15 -7.94 6.28
CA GLN A 67 -20.22 -6.83 7.23
C GLN A 67 -20.46 -5.49 6.54
N SER A 68 -19.82 -5.24 5.40
CA SER A 68 -20.04 -4.02 4.62
C SER A 68 -21.43 -3.99 4.01
N ILE A 69 -21.93 -5.13 3.52
CA ILE A 69 -23.28 -5.25 2.97
C ILE A 69 -24.32 -4.97 4.05
N TYR A 70 -24.20 -5.58 5.22
CA TYR A 70 -25.13 -5.36 6.33
C TYR A 70 -25.09 -3.93 6.86
N SER A 71 -23.90 -3.33 6.98
CA SER A 71 -23.76 -1.93 7.41
C SER A 71 -24.50 -0.97 6.46
N ILE A 72 -24.44 -1.22 5.16
CA ILE A 72 -25.18 -0.39 4.18
C ILE A 72 -26.67 -0.71 4.22
N ALA A 73 -27.05 -2.00 4.19
CA ALA A 73 -28.43 -2.41 4.04
C ALA A 73 -29.30 -2.15 5.29
N LEU A 74 -28.73 -2.30 6.49
CA LEU A 74 -29.45 -2.19 7.76
C LEU A 74 -29.22 -0.83 8.42
N ASP A 75 -28.00 -0.30 8.38
CA ASP A 75 -27.64 0.92 9.10
C ASP A 75 -27.52 2.14 8.17
N ASN A 76 -27.66 1.96 6.86
CA ASN A 76 -27.42 3.00 5.83
C ASN A 76 -26.08 3.72 6.05
N ARG A 77 -25.05 2.98 6.40
CA ARG A 77 -23.71 3.48 6.78
C ARG A 77 -22.61 2.76 6.03
N ALA A 78 -21.72 3.52 5.42
CA ALA A 78 -20.49 2.99 4.85
C ALA A 78 -19.54 2.51 5.97
N THR A 79 -18.83 1.40 5.75
CA THR A 79 -17.83 0.88 6.71
C THR A 79 -16.55 1.71 6.75
N GLY A 80 -16.31 2.48 5.70
CA GLY A 80 -15.19 3.44 5.63
C GLY A 80 -15.14 4.14 4.29
N TYR A 81 -14.36 5.19 4.20
CA TYR A 81 -14.05 5.90 2.96
C TYR A 81 -12.70 6.58 3.06
N THR A 82 -12.05 6.78 1.92
CA THR A 82 -10.79 7.50 1.83
C THR A 82 -11.02 9.00 2.05
N LYS A 83 -10.27 9.59 2.99
CA LYS A 83 -10.35 11.03 3.31
C LYS A 83 -9.23 11.84 2.65
N ASN A 84 -8.06 11.26 2.53
CA ASN A 84 -6.86 11.95 2.05
C ASN A 84 -6.02 11.01 1.19
N TYR A 85 -5.27 11.59 0.28
CA TYR A 85 -4.23 10.91 -0.48
C TYR A 85 -2.87 11.14 0.19
N ASN A 86 -2.49 10.26 1.13
CA ASN A 86 -1.27 10.43 1.94
C ASN A 86 -0.10 9.56 1.46
N ALA A 87 -0.40 8.47 0.79
CA ALA A 87 0.60 7.50 0.37
C ALA A 87 0.26 6.89 -1.00
N GLU A 88 1.27 6.38 -1.66
CA GLU A 88 1.21 5.67 -2.92
C GLU A 88 2.02 4.40 -2.86
N VAL A 89 1.64 3.41 -3.64
CA VAL A 89 2.46 2.23 -3.90
C VAL A 89 3.16 2.43 -5.24
N GLY A 90 4.40 2.88 -5.20
CA GLY A 90 5.23 3.10 -6.38
C GLY A 90 5.88 1.81 -6.87
N SER A 91 6.20 1.76 -8.15
CA SER A 91 6.79 0.61 -8.82
C SER A 91 8.32 0.60 -8.72
N VAL A 92 8.88 -0.56 -8.38
CA VAL A 92 10.32 -0.83 -8.36
C VAL A 92 10.61 -2.09 -9.16
N ALA A 93 11.61 -2.06 -10.03
CA ALA A 93 11.97 -3.18 -10.87
C ALA A 93 12.49 -4.38 -10.04
N LYS A 94 11.94 -5.57 -10.27
CA LYS A 94 12.39 -6.83 -9.63
C LYS A 94 13.64 -7.41 -10.28
N LYS A 95 13.87 -7.09 -11.54
CA LYS A 95 14.98 -7.58 -12.38
C LYS A 95 15.47 -6.46 -13.29
N ASN A 96 16.56 -6.67 -14.02
CA ASN A 96 16.92 -5.79 -15.13
C ASN A 96 15.85 -5.92 -16.21
N LEU A 97 15.24 -4.81 -16.57
CA LEU A 97 14.19 -4.70 -17.58
C LEU A 97 14.75 -3.97 -18.80
N LYS A 98 14.27 -4.33 -19.99
CA LYS A 98 14.75 -3.78 -21.25
C LYS A 98 13.73 -2.86 -21.91
N VAL A 99 14.21 -1.89 -22.67
CA VAL A 99 13.37 -1.07 -23.54
C VAL A 99 12.48 -1.96 -24.42
N GLY A 100 11.21 -1.60 -24.54
CA GLY A 100 10.21 -2.38 -25.26
C GLY A 100 9.61 -3.55 -24.47
N GLU A 101 10.16 -3.90 -23.27
CA GLU A 101 9.57 -4.94 -22.41
C GLU A 101 8.23 -4.45 -21.87
N LYS A 102 7.24 -5.33 -21.91
CA LYS A 102 5.90 -5.09 -21.40
C LYS A 102 5.86 -5.52 -19.92
N LEU A 103 5.41 -4.62 -19.06
CA LEU A 103 5.20 -4.93 -17.65
C LEU A 103 3.95 -5.82 -17.48
N ASP A 104 4.00 -6.69 -16.48
CA ASP A 104 3.04 -7.77 -16.24
C ASP A 104 2.10 -7.50 -15.07
N GLY A 105 1.98 -6.23 -14.64
CA GLY A 105 1.03 -5.80 -13.64
C GLY A 105 1.41 -6.11 -12.19
N GLU A 106 0.47 -5.88 -11.30
CA GLU A 106 0.59 -6.20 -9.88
C GLU A 106 0.67 -7.72 -9.67
N GLY A 107 1.57 -8.16 -8.79
CA GLY A 107 1.82 -9.58 -8.55
C GLY A 107 2.70 -10.25 -9.60
N GLY A 108 3.04 -9.58 -10.71
CA GLY A 108 3.88 -10.09 -11.78
C GLY A 108 5.36 -10.19 -11.42
N PHE A 109 6.19 -10.51 -12.43
CA PHE A 109 7.63 -10.73 -12.27
C PHE A 109 8.49 -9.49 -12.58
N CYS A 110 7.89 -8.45 -13.18
CA CYS A 110 8.60 -7.25 -13.62
C CYS A 110 8.79 -6.23 -12.49
N ALA A 111 7.74 -5.95 -11.75
CA ALA A 111 7.75 -4.90 -10.73
C ALA A 111 7.22 -5.37 -9.36
N ARG A 112 7.66 -4.70 -8.31
CA ARG A 112 7.14 -4.80 -6.95
C ARG A 112 6.72 -3.44 -6.43
N GLY A 113 5.79 -3.42 -5.50
CA GLY A 113 5.37 -2.21 -4.83
C GLY A 113 6.37 -1.72 -3.78
N LYS A 114 6.49 -0.42 -3.67
CA LYS A 114 7.19 0.28 -2.58
C LYS A 114 6.28 1.38 -2.06
N LEU A 115 6.00 1.35 -0.75
CA LEU A 115 5.23 2.40 -0.11
C LEU A 115 6.03 3.71 -0.07
N ILE A 116 5.43 4.78 -0.56
CA ILE A 116 6.00 6.12 -0.61
C ILE A 116 4.95 7.15 -0.22
N THR A 117 5.37 8.35 0.17
CA THR A 117 4.42 9.44 0.39
C THR A 117 3.83 9.92 -0.93
N SER A 118 2.57 10.38 -0.92
CA SER A 118 1.91 10.96 -2.08
C SER A 118 2.69 12.14 -2.69
N HIS A 119 3.23 13.02 -1.84
CA HIS A 119 4.10 14.13 -2.27
C HIS A 119 5.33 13.65 -3.03
N LYS A 120 6.01 12.60 -2.54
CA LYS A 120 7.17 12.02 -3.23
C LYS A 120 6.76 11.39 -4.55
N SER A 121 5.64 10.65 -4.58
CA SER A 121 5.11 10.05 -5.80
C SER A 121 4.86 11.10 -6.88
N LYS A 122 4.18 12.20 -6.50
CA LYS A 122 3.88 13.31 -7.41
C LYS A 122 5.15 14.02 -7.88
N ASN A 123 6.03 14.42 -6.96
CA ASN A 123 7.21 15.22 -7.29
C ASN A 123 8.21 14.47 -8.17
N GLU A 124 8.37 13.16 -7.97
CA GLU A 124 9.29 12.32 -8.72
C GLU A 124 8.60 11.59 -9.89
N MET A 125 7.31 11.82 -10.11
CA MET A 125 6.48 11.17 -11.15
C MET A 125 6.64 9.65 -11.15
N ILE A 126 6.58 9.05 -9.95
CA ILE A 126 6.76 7.61 -9.79
C ILE A 126 5.55 6.86 -10.36
N LEU A 127 5.79 5.82 -11.14
CA LEU A 127 4.73 4.98 -11.70
C LEU A 127 4.04 4.21 -10.56
N PRO A 128 2.72 4.42 -10.34
CA PRO A 128 1.96 3.61 -9.41
C PRO A 128 1.93 2.14 -9.84
N LEU A 129 2.03 1.23 -8.88
CA LEU A 129 2.05 -0.20 -9.16
C LEU A 129 0.78 -0.66 -9.91
N GLY A 130 -0.38 -0.13 -9.55
CA GLY A 130 -1.65 -0.44 -10.22
C GLY A 130 -1.74 0.01 -11.68
N LEU A 131 -0.80 0.83 -12.17
CA LEU A 131 -0.73 1.27 -13.57
C LEU A 131 0.32 0.51 -14.39
N THR A 132 0.95 -0.51 -13.83
CA THR A 132 2.00 -1.29 -14.53
C THR A 132 1.45 -2.31 -15.51
N ASP A 133 0.16 -2.66 -15.43
CA ASP A 133 -0.41 -3.64 -16.34
C ASP A 133 -0.37 -3.14 -17.80
N ASN A 134 0.25 -3.94 -18.66
CA ASN A 134 0.44 -3.65 -20.08
C ASN A 134 1.25 -2.37 -20.40
N ALA A 135 1.89 -1.74 -19.43
CA ALA A 135 2.81 -0.62 -19.66
C ALA A 135 4.07 -1.09 -20.41
N ILE A 136 4.51 -0.33 -21.40
CA ILE A 136 5.68 -0.66 -22.24
C ILE A 136 6.84 0.25 -21.87
N LEU A 137 8.01 -0.33 -21.58
CA LEU A 137 9.19 0.42 -21.21
C LEU A 137 9.79 1.19 -22.41
N LYS A 138 10.10 2.46 -22.19
CA LYS A 138 10.76 3.35 -23.15
C LYS A 138 12.28 3.37 -23.01
N LYS A 139 12.81 2.83 -21.91
CA LYS A 139 14.24 2.71 -21.63
C LYS A 139 14.55 1.48 -20.79
N ASP A 140 15.84 1.13 -20.72
CA ASP A 140 16.31 0.09 -19.80
C ASP A 140 16.20 0.56 -18.34
N ILE A 141 15.74 -0.32 -17.45
CA ILE A 141 15.63 -0.10 -16.01
C ILE A 141 16.42 -1.20 -15.29
N LYS A 142 17.30 -0.82 -14.38
CA LYS A 142 18.04 -1.80 -13.57
C LYS A 142 17.20 -2.36 -12.46
N LYS A 143 17.57 -3.55 -12.00
CA LYS A 143 16.99 -4.14 -10.80
C LYS A 143 17.08 -3.17 -9.61
N ASP A 144 16.00 -3.09 -8.83
CA ASP A 144 15.82 -2.23 -7.66
C ASP A 144 15.72 -0.72 -7.95
N GLU A 145 15.75 -0.30 -9.21
CA GLU A 145 15.43 1.08 -9.61
C GLU A 145 13.92 1.33 -9.57
N VAL A 146 13.55 2.56 -9.20
CA VAL A 146 12.18 3.06 -9.23
C VAL A 146 11.80 3.32 -10.68
N ILE A 147 10.62 2.85 -11.10
CA ILE A 147 10.06 3.10 -12.42
C ILE A 147 9.22 4.38 -12.36
N LYS A 148 9.45 5.30 -13.29
CA LYS A 148 8.71 6.56 -13.39
C LYS A 148 7.67 6.51 -14.51
N ILE A 149 6.70 7.42 -14.48
CA ILE A 149 5.68 7.55 -15.52
C ILE A 149 6.32 7.86 -16.87
N GLU A 150 7.37 8.68 -16.91
CA GLU A 150 8.10 9.01 -18.14
C GLU A 150 8.84 7.81 -18.77
N ASP A 151 9.15 6.80 -17.97
CA ASP A 151 9.89 5.60 -18.40
C ASP A 151 9.03 4.60 -19.17
N VAL A 152 7.71 4.82 -19.20
CA VAL A 152 6.76 3.89 -19.80
C VAL A 152 5.82 4.59 -20.80
N GLU A 153 5.31 3.82 -21.75
CA GLU A 153 4.13 4.13 -22.51
C GLU A 153 2.92 3.51 -21.80
N LEU A 154 1.97 4.35 -21.38
CA LEU A 154 0.72 3.92 -20.75
C LEU A 154 -0.41 3.97 -21.77
N LYS A 155 -1.12 2.86 -21.93
CA LYS A 155 -2.36 2.79 -22.73
C LYS A 155 -3.55 2.65 -21.79
N LEU A 156 -3.94 3.76 -21.18
CA LEU A 156 -5.01 3.81 -20.18
C LEU A 156 -6.23 4.55 -20.73
N PRO A 157 -7.45 4.16 -20.30
CA PRO A 157 -8.65 4.95 -20.53
C PRO A 157 -8.49 6.37 -20.00
N LYS A 158 -9.12 7.32 -20.68
CA LYS A 158 -9.06 8.74 -20.27
C LYS A 158 -9.57 8.95 -18.86
N GLU A 159 -10.61 8.23 -18.47
CA GLU A 159 -11.21 8.30 -17.14
C GLU A 159 -10.22 7.96 -16.02
N VAL A 160 -9.28 7.03 -16.27
CA VAL A 160 -8.24 6.65 -15.32
C VAL A 160 -7.21 7.77 -15.18
N LEU A 161 -6.84 8.41 -16.29
CA LEU A 161 -5.92 9.54 -16.30
C LEU A 161 -6.54 10.76 -15.60
N ASP A 162 -7.78 11.09 -15.91
CA ASP A 162 -8.52 12.20 -15.30
C ASP A 162 -8.68 11.99 -13.76
N ALA A 163 -8.98 10.75 -13.33
CA ALA A 163 -9.06 10.41 -11.92
C ALA A 163 -7.69 10.55 -11.21
N ARG A 164 -6.61 10.21 -11.90
CA ARG A 164 -5.26 10.36 -11.38
C ARG A 164 -4.87 11.83 -11.24
N ASP A 165 -5.15 12.64 -12.24
CA ASP A 165 -4.89 14.08 -12.20
C ASP A 165 -5.70 14.75 -11.08
N TYR A 166 -6.96 14.37 -10.92
CA TYR A 166 -7.77 14.82 -9.78
C TYR A 166 -7.11 14.46 -8.44
N GLN A 167 -6.66 13.22 -8.28
CA GLN A 167 -6.00 12.75 -7.06
C GLN A 167 -4.72 13.55 -6.76
N TYR A 168 -3.91 13.88 -7.78
CA TYR A 168 -2.72 14.69 -7.61
C TYR A 168 -3.01 16.14 -7.23
N ASN A 169 -4.19 16.65 -7.55
CA ASN A 169 -4.62 18.00 -7.16
C ASN A 169 -5.16 18.09 -5.71
N LEU A 170 -5.26 16.95 -5.01
CA LEU A 170 -5.65 16.88 -3.60
C LEU A 170 -4.47 17.10 -2.63
N ILE A 171 -3.23 17.22 -3.13
CA ILE A 171 -1.99 17.38 -2.36
C ILE A 171 -1.16 18.58 -2.81
#